data_05a5fd74700818c8ab4d6f40955f2208
#
_entry.id   05a5fd74700818c8ab4d6f40955f2208
#
_cell.length_a   1.000
_cell.length_b   1.000
_cell.length_c   1.000
_cell.angle_alpha   90.00
_cell.angle_beta   90.00
_cell.angle_gamma   90.00
#
_symmetry.space_group_name_H-M   'P 1'
#
loop_
_entity.id
_entity.type
_entity.pdbx_description
1 polymer ?
#
loop_
_entity_poly.entity_id
_entity_poly.type
_entity_poly.pdbx_seq_one_letter_code
_entity_poly.pdbx_strand_id
1 'polypeptide(L)'
;GMQTKFKIVTLVERGGRARSFKVDRVNAKTVREILVTQADRKSNLMTDEARVYTTVGKEFTRHHTVDHSKYEYARGIASTNTIEGYFSIFKRGMKGVYQHCGEQHLQRYLAEFDFRYSNREALGVEDNERRDEALKGISGKRLTYRRPSDGTNQQAQTNAI
;
A
#
# COMPACT_ATOMS: atom_id res chain seq x y z
N GLY A 1 -15.62 -10.50 19.19
CA GLY A 1 -15.41 -10.87 17.81
C GLY A 1 -13.92 -10.79 17.44
N MET A 2 -13.41 -11.85 16.84
CA MET A 2 -12.01 -11.92 16.38
C MET A 2 -11.82 -10.81 15.32
N GLN A 3 -11.06 -9.77 15.62
CA GLN A 3 -10.75 -8.73 14.63
C GLN A 3 -9.87 -9.35 13.56
N THR A 4 -10.41 -9.52 12.36
CA THR A 4 -9.64 -9.98 11.20
C THR A 4 -8.57 -8.94 10.88
N LYS A 5 -7.30 -9.27 11.10
CA LYS A 5 -6.18 -8.39 10.75
C LYS A 5 -5.99 -8.41 9.24
N PHE A 6 -6.23 -7.29 8.59
CA PHE A 6 -5.91 -7.12 7.18
C PHE A 6 -4.41 -7.22 6.92
N LYS A 7 -4.04 -7.89 5.85
CA LYS A 7 -2.66 -8.04 5.43
C LYS A 7 -2.36 -7.06 4.31
N ILE A 8 -1.39 -6.19 4.55
CA ILE A 8 -1.01 -5.09 3.66
C ILE A 8 0.50 -5.14 3.48
N VAL A 9 0.95 -5.00 2.24
CA VAL A 9 2.34 -4.72 1.90
C VAL A 9 2.39 -3.31 1.35
N THR A 10 3.24 -2.46 1.91
CA THR A 10 3.39 -1.07 1.49
C THR A 10 4.85 -0.78 1.18
N LEU A 11 5.08 -0.13 0.07
CA LEU A 11 6.36 0.45 -0.31
C LEU A 11 6.27 1.97 -0.14
N VAL A 12 7.25 2.54 0.54
CA VAL A 12 7.36 4.00 0.70
C VAL A 12 8.74 4.43 0.26
N GLU A 13 8.78 5.28 -0.74
CA GLU A 13 10.01 5.94 -1.16
C GLU A 13 10.34 7.06 -0.18
N ARG A 14 11.60 7.12 0.28
CA ARG A 14 12.04 8.17 1.19
C ARG A 14 12.04 9.51 0.45
N GLY A 15 11.28 10.47 0.97
CA GLY A 15 11.06 11.75 0.29
C GLY A 15 10.22 11.66 -0.99
N GLY A 16 9.53 10.54 -1.21
CA GLY A 16 8.77 10.29 -2.42
C GLY A 16 7.38 9.71 -2.17
N ARG A 17 6.99 8.79 -3.01
CA ARG A 17 5.64 8.23 -3.10
C ARG A 17 5.45 7.02 -2.19
N ALA A 18 4.19 6.70 -1.92
CA ALA A 18 3.76 5.46 -1.28
C ALA A 18 2.91 4.63 -2.24
N ARG A 19 2.99 3.31 -2.10
CA ARG A 19 2.16 2.36 -2.83
C ARG A 19 1.85 1.15 -1.97
N SER A 20 0.57 0.86 -1.77
CA SER A 20 0.07 -0.15 -0.85
C SER A 20 -0.76 -1.21 -1.57
N PHE A 21 -0.62 -2.44 -1.12
CA PHE A 21 -1.28 -3.61 -1.69
C PHE A 21 -1.95 -4.41 -0.58
N LYS A 22 -3.25 -4.66 -0.73
CA LYS A 22 -3.93 -5.70 0.04
C LYS A 22 -3.46 -7.05 -0.49
N VAL A 23 -3.09 -7.95 0.40
CA VAL A 23 -2.65 -9.30 0.05
C VAL A 23 -3.37 -10.35 0.90
N ASP A 24 -3.59 -11.53 0.34
CA ASP A 24 -4.20 -12.64 1.10
C ASP A 24 -3.20 -13.24 2.08
N ARG A 25 -1.93 -13.29 1.71
CA ARG A 25 -0.84 -13.81 2.54
C ARG A 25 0.42 -12.99 2.42
N VAL A 26 1.03 -12.66 3.55
CA VAL A 26 2.37 -12.08 3.61
C VAL A 26 3.38 -13.22 3.69
N ASN A 27 3.97 -13.60 2.58
CA ASN A 27 5.03 -14.60 2.47
C ASN A 27 6.11 -14.13 1.50
N ALA A 28 7.24 -14.84 1.46
CA ALA A 28 8.39 -14.44 0.64
C ALA A 28 8.05 -14.33 -0.86
N LYS A 29 7.17 -15.19 -1.39
CA LYS A 29 6.73 -15.14 -2.79
C LYS A 29 5.94 -13.87 -3.09
N THR A 30 4.89 -13.58 -2.31
CA THR A 30 4.04 -12.40 -2.49
C THR A 30 4.84 -11.11 -2.32
N VAL A 31 5.69 -11.05 -1.30
CA VAL A 31 6.53 -9.87 -1.03
C VAL A 31 7.53 -9.66 -2.18
N ARG A 32 8.18 -10.72 -2.66
CA ARG A 32 9.10 -10.64 -3.79
C ARG A 32 8.39 -10.13 -5.06
N GLU A 33 7.23 -10.69 -5.36
CA GLU A 33 6.43 -10.32 -6.54
C GLU A 33 6.11 -8.81 -6.55
N ILE A 34 5.68 -8.28 -5.42
CA ILE A 34 5.40 -6.85 -5.26
C ILE A 34 6.69 -6.02 -5.38
N LEU A 35 7.74 -6.38 -4.66
CA LEU A 35 8.98 -5.62 -4.64
C LEU A 35 9.63 -5.55 -6.03
N VAL A 36 9.73 -6.67 -6.75
CA VAL A 36 10.39 -6.70 -8.07
C VAL A 36 9.58 -6.04 -9.18
N THR A 37 8.27 -5.92 -9.01
CA THR A 37 7.40 -5.27 -10.00
C THR A 37 7.22 -3.78 -9.72
N GLN A 38 7.38 -3.33 -8.48
CA GLN A 38 7.04 -1.97 -8.07
C GLN A 38 8.24 -1.11 -7.71
N ALA A 39 9.40 -1.69 -7.42
CA ALA A 39 10.61 -0.96 -7.06
C ALA A 39 11.75 -1.25 -8.04
N ASP A 40 12.55 -0.23 -8.33
CA ASP A 40 13.76 -0.41 -9.12
C ASP A 40 14.78 -1.21 -8.28
N ARG A 41 15.30 -2.30 -8.85
CA ARG A 41 16.32 -3.14 -8.21
C ARG A 41 17.64 -2.41 -7.94
N LYS A 42 17.88 -1.29 -8.61
CA LYS A 42 19.02 -0.41 -8.33
C LYS A 42 18.86 0.39 -7.05
N SER A 43 17.68 0.36 -6.44
CA SER A 43 17.39 1.04 -5.18
C SER A 43 18.03 0.35 -3.99
N ASN A 44 18.18 1.11 -2.90
CA ASN A 44 18.51 0.58 -1.58
C ASN A 44 17.20 0.18 -0.89
N LEU A 45 17.03 -1.11 -0.60
CA LEU A 45 15.87 -1.62 0.14
C LEU A 45 16.13 -1.50 1.63
N MET A 46 15.16 -1.00 2.38
CA MET A 46 15.18 -0.90 3.84
C MET A 46 13.98 -1.61 4.41
N THR A 47 14.20 -2.57 5.31
CA THR A 47 13.14 -3.36 5.94
C THR A 47 13.44 -3.61 7.42
N ASP A 48 12.48 -4.20 8.13
CA ASP A 48 12.75 -4.87 9.39
C ASP A 48 13.50 -6.20 9.16
N GLU A 49 13.76 -6.93 10.24
CA GLU A 49 14.46 -8.24 10.23
C GLU A 49 13.59 -9.42 9.80
N ALA A 50 12.37 -9.19 9.29
CA ALA A 50 11.47 -10.28 8.94
C ALA A 50 12.04 -11.19 7.84
N ARG A 51 11.96 -12.50 8.07
CA ARG A 51 12.54 -13.53 7.16
C ARG A 51 12.01 -13.47 5.73
N VAL A 52 10.83 -12.89 5.52
CA VAL A 52 10.23 -12.75 4.18
C VAL A 52 11.08 -11.91 3.22
N TYR A 53 11.96 -11.05 3.74
CA TYR A 53 12.85 -10.19 2.95
C TYR A 53 14.21 -10.81 2.63
N THR A 54 14.60 -11.89 3.30
CA THR A 54 15.98 -12.44 3.24
C THR A 54 16.42 -12.78 1.82
N THR A 55 15.53 -13.37 1.02
CA THR A 55 15.87 -13.78 -0.36
C THR A 55 15.75 -12.59 -1.31
N VAL A 56 14.63 -11.87 -1.29
CA VAL A 56 14.38 -10.77 -2.21
C VAL A 56 15.32 -9.57 -1.98
N GLY A 57 15.75 -9.36 -0.75
CA GLY A 57 16.70 -8.29 -0.42
C GLY A 57 18.01 -8.40 -1.20
N LYS A 58 18.44 -9.61 -1.55
CA LYS A 58 19.65 -9.87 -2.35
C LYS A 58 19.51 -9.47 -3.83
N GLU A 59 18.28 -9.23 -4.28
CA GLU A 59 17.99 -8.80 -5.66
C GLU A 59 18.08 -7.28 -5.85
N PHE A 60 18.30 -6.53 -4.76
CA PHE A 60 18.46 -5.08 -4.77
C PHE A 60 19.94 -4.69 -4.62
N THR A 61 20.30 -3.49 -5.04
CA THR A 61 21.68 -2.99 -4.95
C THR A 61 22.22 -3.08 -3.53
N ARG A 62 21.41 -2.72 -2.54
CA ARG A 62 21.70 -2.90 -1.11
C ARG A 62 20.41 -3.20 -0.37
N HIS A 63 20.51 -4.09 0.61
CA HIS A 63 19.44 -4.36 1.56
C HIS A 63 19.93 -4.04 2.96
N HIS A 64 19.26 -3.11 3.61
CA HIS A 64 19.54 -2.69 4.98
C HIS A 64 18.38 -3.14 5.87
N THR A 65 18.70 -3.79 6.97
CA THR A 65 17.71 -4.24 7.97
C THR A 65 17.86 -3.46 9.27
N VAL A 66 16.76 -3.16 9.90
CA VAL A 66 16.68 -2.55 11.23
C VAL A 66 16.11 -3.57 12.19
N ASP A 67 16.79 -3.79 13.30
CA ASP A 67 16.40 -4.75 14.34
C ASP A 67 15.63 -4.05 15.46
N HIS A 68 14.29 -4.10 15.37
CA HIS A 68 13.41 -3.49 16.36
C HIS A 68 13.49 -4.19 17.73
N SER A 69 13.90 -5.47 17.78
CA SER A 69 14.03 -6.20 19.05
C SER A 69 15.13 -5.63 19.96
N LYS A 70 16.09 -4.91 19.36
CA LYS A 70 17.19 -4.23 20.06
C LYS A 70 16.94 -2.74 20.28
N TYR A 71 15.68 -2.26 20.18
CA TYR A 71 15.34 -0.84 20.21
C TYR A 71 16.08 0.01 19.16
N GLU A 72 16.50 -0.62 18.07
CA GLU A 72 17.19 0.04 16.99
C GLU A 72 16.15 0.60 16.00
N TYR A 73 15.99 1.92 15.99
CA TYR A 73 15.05 2.60 15.07
C TYR A 73 15.74 3.11 13.80
N ALA A 74 17.05 3.22 13.84
CA ALA A 74 17.88 3.61 12.72
C ALA A 74 19.33 3.11 12.88
N ARG A 75 19.92 2.62 11.81
CA ARG A 75 21.34 2.24 11.73
C ARG A 75 21.97 2.94 10.51
N GLY A 76 22.65 4.07 10.76
CA GLY A 76 23.18 4.88 9.69
C GLY A 76 22.09 5.38 8.76
N ILE A 77 22.14 4.97 7.49
CA ILE A 77 21.10 5.29 6.50
C ILE A 77 19.84 4.39 6.59
N ALA A 78 19.94 3.24 7.26
CA ALA A 78 18.82 2.33 7.43
C ALA A 78 17.83 2.89 8.45
N SER A 79 16.56 3.01 8.08
CA SER A 79 15.49 3.47 8.96
C SER A 79 14.14 3.02 8.42
N THR A 80 13.26 2.55 9.31
CA THR A 80 11.86 2.23 9.01
C THR A 80 10.90 3.36 9.35
N ASN A 81 11.40 4.48 9.88
CA ASN A 81 10.57 5.61 10.34
C ASN A 81 9.61 6.15 9.27
N THR A 82 10.03 6.14 7.99
CA THR A 82 9.22 6.64 6.88
C THR A 82 7.95 5.80 6.70
N ILE A 83 8.08 4.47 6.71
CA ILE A 83 6.92 3.57 6.56
C ILE A 83 6.10 3.50 7.85
N GLU A 84 6.72 3.62 9.01
CA GLU A 84 6.02 3.71 10.29
C GLU A 84 5.16 4.97 10.35
N GLY A 85 5.69 6.11 9.88
CA GLY A 85 4.95 7.36 9.73
C GLY A 85 3.74 7.20 8.81
N TYR A 86 3.91 6.56 7.66
CA TYR A 86 2.80 6.25 6.76
C TYR A 86 1.71 5.41 7.45
N PHE A 87 2.09 4.31 8.09
CA PHE A 87 1.12 3.46 8.79
C PHE A 87 0.47 4.14 9.99
N SER A 88 1.16 5.05 10.66
CA SER A 88 0.58 5.85 11.73
C SER A 88 -0.55 6.73 11.22
N ILE A 89 -0.35 7.41 10.09
CA ILE A 89 -1.36 8.24 9.43
C ILE A 89 -2.54 7.36 8.97
N PHE A 90 -2.26 6.25 8.29
CA PHE A 90 -3.27 5.31 7.82
C PHE A 90 -4.15 4.78 8.97
N LYS A 91 -3.53 4.27 10.04
CA LYS A 91 -4.24 3.75 11.22
C LYS A 91 -5.11 4.82 11.90
N ARG A 92 -4.60 6.05 12.00
CA ARG A 92 -5.33 7.17 12.59
C ARG A 92 -6.55 7.52 11.76
N GLY A 93 -6.42 7.58 10.44
CA GLY A 93 -7.55 7.82 9.54
C GLY A 93 -8.58 6.71 9.59
N MET A 94 -8.14 5.44 9.58
CA MET A 94 -9.05 4.29 9.66
C MET A 94 -9.83 4.24 10.97
N LYS A 95 -9.20 4.59 12.10
CA LYS A 95 -9.87 4.63 13.41
C LYS A 95 -10.73 5.87 13.62
N GLY A 96 -10.23 7.05 13.22
CA GLY A 96 -10.84 8.32 13.56
C GLY A 96 -11.89 8.79 12.55
N VAL A 97 -11.69 8.53 11.27
CA VAL A 97 -12.54 9.04 10.19
C VAL A 97 -13.47 7.94 9.65
N TYR A 98 -12.89 6.84 9.19
CA TYR A 98 -13.68 5.79 8.52
C TYR A 98 -14.31 4.79 9.49
N GLN A 99 -13.74 4.61 10.68
CA GLN A 99 -14.21 3.76 11.78
C GLN A 99 -14.39 2.29 11.42
N HIS A 100 -14.88 1.98 10.23
CA HIS A 100 -15.08 0.63 9.72
C HIS A 100 -14.72 0.54 8.24
N CYS A 101 -14.04 -0.55 7.87
CA CYS A 101 -13.70 -0.85 6.49
C CYS A 101 -13.92 -2.35 6.24
N GLY A 102 -14.80 -2.68 5.30
CA GLY A 102 -14.93 -4.04 4.80
C GLY A 102 -13.68 -4.45 4.00
N GLU A 103 -13.29 -5.71 4.13
CA GLU A 103 -12.07 -6.23 3.46
C GLU A 103 -12.07 -6.01 1.95
N GLN A 104 -13.25 -6.14 1.29
CA GLN A 104 -13.43 -5.93 -0.14
C GLN A 104 -13.17 -4.48 -0.57
N HIS A 105 -13.23 -3.52 0.35
CA HIS A 105 -13.03 -2.10 0.07
C HIS A 105 -11.64 -1.60 0.47
N LEU A 106 -10.86 -2.40 1.20
CA LEU A 106 -9.57 -1.99 1.77
C LEU A 106 -8.63 -1.38 0.72
N GLN A 107 -8.55 -1.98 -0.48
CA GLN A 107 -7.67 -1.46 -1.54
C GLN A 107 -8.04 -0.04 -1.98
N ARG A 108 -9.31 0.36 -1.90
CA ARG A 108 -9.75 1.72 -2.22
C ARG A 108 -9.26 2.73 -1.18
N TYR A 109 -9.33 2.37 0.10
CA TYR A 109 -8.80 3.21 1.18
C TYR A 109 -7.28 3.33 1.09
N LEU A 110 -6.59 2.22 0.82
CA LEU A 110 -5.13 2.25 0.60
C LEU A 110 -4.77 3.20 -0.55
N ALA A 111 -5.48 3.13 -1.68
CA ALA A 111 -5.26 4.01 -2.82
C ALA A 111 -5.48 5.50 -2.48
N GLU A 112 -6.47 5.82 -1.64
CA GLU A 112 -6.69 7.19 -1.16
C GLU A 112 -5.52 7.68 -0.30
N PHE A 113 -5.07 6.86 0.66
CA PHE A 113 -3.95 7.23 1.53
C PHE A 113 -2.64 7.33 0.75
N ASP A 114 -2.39 6.42 -0.20
CA ASP A 114 -1.24 6.47 -1.10
C ASP A 114 -1.25 7.74 -1.94
N PHE A 115 -2.42 8.13 -2.47
CA PHE A 115 -2.59 9.38 -3.22
C PHE A 115 -2.27 10.60 -2.35
N ARG A 116 -2.87 10.70 -1.16
CA ARG A 116 -2.65 11.81 -0.24
C ARG A 116 -1.19 11.91 0.21
N TYR A 117 -0.57 10.77 0.50
CA TYR A 117 0.83 10.72 0.91
C TYR A 117 1.77 11.11 -0.23
N SER A 118 1.50 10.63 -1.44
CA SER A 118 2.32 10.87 -2.63
C SER A 118 2.20 12.28 -3.19
N ASN A 119 1.13 13.00 -2.83
CA ASN A 119 0.87 14.38 -3.27
C ASN A 119 0.79 15.33 -2.07
N ARG A 120 1.60 15.11 -1.02
CA ARG A 120 1.61 15.97 0.17
C ARG A 120 2.44 17.25 -0.05
N GLU A 121 2.14 18.27 0.71
CA GLU A 121 2.85 19.55 0.68
C GLU A 121 4.37 19.38 0.89
N ALA A 122 4.79 18.46 1.75
CA ALA A 122 6.22 18.16 1.96
C ALA A 122 6.98 17.69 0.71
N LEU A 123 6.27 17.36 -0.38
CA LEU A 123 6.82 17.08 -1.71
C LEU A 123 6.68 18.27 -2.68
N GLY A 124 6.28 19.44 -2.17
CA GLY A 124 6.06 20.64 -2.98
C GLY A 124 4.73 20.64 -3.76
N VAL A 125 3.80 19.72 -3.45
CA VAL A 125 2.50 19.64 -4.13
C VAL A 125 1.48 20.49 -3.36
N GLU A 126 1.01 21.56 -3.96
CA GLU A 126 -0.01 22.44 -3.39
C GLU A 126 -1.42 21.86 -3.57
N ASP A 127 -2.40 22.44 -2.86
CA ASP A 127 -3.79 21.96 -2.87
C ASP A 127 -4.43 22.00 -4.25
N ASN A 128 -4.11 23.03 -5.05
CA ASN A 128 -4.61 23.15 -6.42
C ASN A 128 -4.08 22.04 -7.32
N GLU A 129 -2.79 21.75 -7.24
CA GLU A 129 -2.16 20.67 -8.00
C GLU A 129 -2.70 19.30 -7.56
N ARG A 130 -2.87 19.09 -6.26
CA ARG A 130 -3.47 17.86 -5.70
C ARG A 130 -4.90 17.67 -6.19
N ARG A 131 -5.70 18.74 -6.23
CA ARG A 131 -7.06 18.71 -6.80
C ARG A 131 -7.02 18.32 -8.28
N ASP A 132 -6.15 18.91 -9.07
CA ASP A 132 -6.06 18.66 -10.50
C ASP A 132 -5.61 17.23 -10.81
N GLU A 133 -4.66 16.70 -10.04
CA GLU A 133 -4.27 15.28 -10.13
C GLU A 133 -5.41 14.33 -9.74
N ALA A 134 -6.21 14.66 -8.72
CA ALA A 134 -7.39 13.89 -8.34
C ALA A 134 -8.43 13.89 -9.48
N LEU A 135 -8.69 15.03 -10.10
CA LEU A 135 -9.64 15.17 -11.21
C LEU A 135 -9.19 14.40 -12.46
N LYS A 136 -7.90 14.42 -12.80
CA LYS A 136 -7.36 13.57 -13.88
C LYS A 136 -7.63 12.08 -13.63
N GLY A 137 -7.54 11.65 -12.37
CA GLY A 137 -7.82 10.27 -11.98
C GLY A 137 -9.29 9.83 -12.17
N ILE A 138 -10.22 10.77 -12.32
CA ILE A 138 -11.66 10.50 -12.52
C ILE A 138 -11.99 10.40 -14.02
N SER A 139 -11.19 11.01 -14.89
CA SER A 139 -11.43 11.02 -16.32
C SER A 139 -11.57 9.60 -16.87
N GLY A 140 -12.63 9.35 -17.65
CA GLY A 140 -12.93 8.04 -18.23
C GLY A 140 -13.50 7.01 -17.26
N LYS A 141 -13.67 7.33 -15.97
CA LYS A 141 -14.28 6.44 -14.99
C LYS A 141 -15.74 6.78 -14.77
N ARG A 142 -16.58 5.76 -14.84
CA ARG A 142 -18.00 5.88 -14.50
C ARG A 142 -18.24 5.31 -13.11
N LEU A 143 -18.80 6.09 -12.21
CA LEU A 143 -19.28 5.61 -10.93
C LEU A 143 -20.60 4.87 -11.16
N THR A 144 -20.60 3.54 -11.06
CA THR A 144 -21.82 2.73 -11.10
C THR A 144 -22.09 2.15 -9.72
N TYR A 145 -23.27 2.42 -9.20
CA TYR A 145 -23.75 1.72 -8.01
C TYR A 145 -24.21 0.31 -8.42
N ARG A 146 -23.49 -0.71 -7.98
CA ARG A 146 -23.93 -2.11 -8.12
C ARG A 146 -24.55 -2.56 -6.82
N ARG A 147 -25.80 -2.99 -6.87
CA ARG A 147 -26.45 -3.67 -5.73
C ARG A 147 -25.74 -5.02 -5.52
N PRO A 148 -25.63 -5.53 -4.26
CA PRO A 148 -25.02 -6.84 -4.00
C PRO A 148 -25.66 -8.01 -4.77
N SER A 149 -26.93 -7.88 -5.17
CA SER A 149 -27.69 -8.88 -5.94
C SER A 149 -27.40 -8.88 -7.46
N ASP A 150 -26.73 -7.86 -7.99
CA ASP A 150 -26.52 -7.76 -9.45
C ASP A 150 -25.39 -8.65 -9.97
N GLY A 151 -24.68 -9.36 -9.10
CA GLY A 151 -23.55 -10.24 -9.44
C GLY A 151 -23.93 -11.67 -9.87
N THR A 152 -25.17 -12.10 -9.64
CA THR A 152 -25.57 -13.51 -9.81
C THR A 152 -26.23 -13.83 -11.16
N ASN A 153 -26.57 -12.84 -11.99
CA ASN A 153 -27.36 -13.07 -13.22
C ASN A 153 -26.59 -12.97 -14.54
N GLN A 154 -25.26 -12.81 -14.55
CA GLN A 154 -24.51 -12.74 -15.82
C GLN A 154 -23.87 -14.05 -16.28
N GLN A 155 -23.96 -15.13 -15.50
CA GLN A 155 -23.42 -16.44 -15.92
C GLN A 155 -24.48 -17.39 -16.56
N ALA A 156 -25.74 -17.00 -16.60
CA ALA A 156 -26.82 -17.87 -17.13
C ALA A 156 -27.16 -17.61 -18.62
N GLN A 157 -26.56 -16.67 -19.31
CA GLN A 157 -26.90 -16.34 -20.71
C GLN A 157 -25.84 -16.69 -21.75
N THR A 158 -24.75 -17.38 -21.40
CA THR A 158 -23.70 -17.72 -22.39
C THR A 158 -23.68 -19.20 -22.79
N ASN A 159 -24.66 -20.01 -22.36
CA ASN A 159 -24.75 -21.44 -22.73
C ASN A 159 -26.03 -21.81 -23.44
N ALA A 160 -26.57 -20.95 -24.29
CA ALA A 160 -27.65 -21.30 -25.19
C ALA A 160 -27.40 -20.66 -26.58
N ILE A 161 -26.53 -21.29 -27.36
CA ILE A 161 -26.63 -21.49 -28.83
C ILE A 161 -25.57 -22.54 -29.17
#